data_774bd005e979f846d041317714201cb1
#
_entry.id   774bd005e979f846d041317714201cb1
#
_cell.length_a   1.000
_cell.length_b   1.000
_cell.length_c   1.000
_cell.angle_alpha   90.00
_cell.angle_beta   90.00
_cell.angle_gamma   90.00
#
_symmetry.space_group_name_H-M   'P 1'
#
loop_
_entity.id
_entity.type
_entity.pdbx_description
1 polymer ?
#
loop_
_entity_poly.entity_id
_entity_poly.type
_entity_poly.pdbx_seq_one_letter_code
_entity_poly.pdbx_strand_id
1 'polypeptide(L)'
;TLSSSSAASDVYKRQQYASAERVDVVGPKKTLTGVSILGPVRSATQVELSLTDARSIGVTAPVRESGDIAGSGACKLVGPAGEVELTEGVIAAKRHIHMTPADAEEYGVKDKDVVSVKVDTDGRSLIFGDVVVRVSDKYALAMHIDTDESNAAGCGRAQMGEIVK
;
A
#
# COMPACT_ATOMS: atom_id res chain seq x y z
N THR A 1 -4.06 9.07 -2.72
CA THR A 1 -3.49 7.97 -1.93
C THR A 1 -2.09 8.35 -1.52
N LEU A 2 -1.76 8.18 -0.25
CA LEU A 2 -0.44 8.44 0.33
C LEU A 2 0.17 7.10 0.74
N SER A 3 1.40 6.84 0.33
CA SER A 3 2.14 5.62 0.69
C SER A 3 3.57 5.94 1.06
N SER A 4 4.10 5.27 2.04
CA SER A 4 5.50 5.40 2.49
C SER A 4 6.48 4.53 1.68
N SER A 5 6.02 3.79 0.68
CA SER A 5 6.90 2.97 -0.14
C SER A 5 7.59 3.77 -1.24
N SER A 6 8.90 3.75 -1.25
CA SER A 6 9.73 4.32 -2.31
C SER A 6 9.95 3.29 -3.42
N ALA A 7 9.13 3.31 -4.45
CA ALA A 7 9.48 2.73 -5.72
C ALA A 7 8.67 3.42 -6.82
N ALA A 8 9.29 4.40 -7.44
CA ALA A 8 8.79 4.93 -8.69
C ALA A 8 9.67 4.38 -9.82
N SER A 9 9.10 3.69 -10.76
CA SER A 9 9.62 3.66 -12.12
C SER A 9 8.52 4.15 -13.04
N ASP A 10 8.88 5.15 -13.83
CA ASP A 10 8.07 5.72 -14.89
C ASP A 10 7.47 4.65 -15.78
N VAL A 11 6.21 4.74 -16.11
CA VAL A 11 5.62 4.68 -17.45
C VAL A 11 4.09 4.66 -17.41
N TYR A 12 3.47 5.56 -18.19
CA TYR A 12 2.09 5.69 -18.65
C TYR A 12 1.04 6.44 -17.79
N LYS A 13 0.46 7.44 -18.42
CA LYS A 13 -0.49 8.47 -17.98
C LYS A 13 -1.83 8.03 -17.35
N ARG A 14 -1.98 6.80 -16.88
CA ARG A 14 -3.15 6.27 -16.16
C ARG A 14 -2.82 5.37 -14.98
N GLN A 15 -1.54 5.15 -14.69
CA GLN A 15 -1.08 4.39 -13.52
C GLN A 15 -0.87 5.32 -12.33
N GLN A 16 -0.85 4.74 -11.13
CA GLN A 16 -0.45 5.46 -9.92
C GLN A 16 0.98 6.00 -10.10
N TYR A 17 1.19 7.25 -9.78
CA TYR A 17 2.50 7.90 -9.83
C TYR A 17 2.78 8.63 -8.52
N ALA A 18 4.05 8.69 -8.13
CA ALA A 18 4.48 9.50 -7.02
C ALA A 18 4.63 10.96 -7.49
N SER A 19 3.93 11.87 -6.83
CA SER A 19 4.10 13.30 -7.03
C SER A 19 5.44 13.78 -6.47
N ALA A 20 5.93 14.91 -6.96
CA ALA A 20 7.08 15.57 -6.37
C ALA A 20 6.76 16.20 -5.00
N GLU A 21 5.50 16.57 -4.81
CA GLU A 21 5.03 17.16 -3.56
C GLU A 21 5.02 16.13 -2.43
N ARG A 22 5.24 16.64 -1.23
CA ARG A 22 5.19 15.88 0.00
C ARG A 22 4.27 16.57 1.00
N VAL A 23 3.69 15.78 1.89
CA VAL A 23 2.87 16.29 3.00
C VAL A 23 3.31 15.65 4.30
N ASP A 24 3.03 16.34 5.39
CA ASP A 24 3.19 15.80 6.72
C ASP A 24 1.87 15.19 7.18
N VAL A 25 1.94 14.02 7.79
CA VAL A 25 0.81 13.33 8.40
C VAL A 25 0.90 13.52 9.92
N VAL A 26 -0.01 14.34 10.44
CA VAL A 26 -0.02 14.73 11.84
C VAL A 26 -1.03 13.87 12.61
N GLY A 27 -0.52 13.07 13.50
CA GLY A 27 -1.33 12.29 14.45
C GLY A 27 -1.31 12.92 15.84
N PRO A 28 -2.08 12.35 16.81
CA PRO A 28 -2.16 12.88 18.16
C PRO A 28 -0.87 12.78 18.98
N LYS A 29 0.05 11.87 18.62
CA LYS A 29 1.32 11.67 19.35
C LYS A 29 2.52 12.25 18.62
N LYS A 30 2.55 12.15 17.31
CA LYS A 30 3.73 12.48 16.49
C LYS A 30 3.31 12.82 15.06
N THR A 31 4.22 13.44 14.32
CA THR A 31 4.09 13.75 12.90
C THR A 31 5.04 12.89 12.07
N LEU A 32 4.53 12.31 10.99
CA LEU A 32 5.34 11.75 9.92
C LEU A 32 5.57 12.83 8.87
N THR A 33 6.83 13.18 8.64
CA THR A 33 7.19 14.25 7.71
C THR A 33 7.54 13.71 6.33
N GLY A 34 7.22 14.50 5.30
CA GLY A 34 7.66 14.22 3.93
C GLY A 34 7.02 12.98 3.30
N VAL A 35 5.79 12.66 3.64
CA VAL A 35 5.05 11.52 3.08
C VAL A 35 4.70 11.79 1.62
N SER A 36 4.92 10.79 0.77
CA SER A 36 4.67 10.88 -0.67
C SER A 36 3.19 10.98 -1.00
N ILE A 37 2.84 11.81 -1.95
CA ILE A 37 1.50 11.86 -2.53
C ILE A 37 1.48 10.99 -3.78
N LEU A 38 0.51 10.07 -3.86
CA LEU A 38 0.29 9.23 -5.02
C LEU A 38 -0.92 9.74 -5.83
N GLY A 39 -0.71 9.97 -7.11
CA GLY A 39 -1.76 10.27 -8.07
C GLY A 39 -2.24 9.04 -8.84
N PRO A 40 -3.30 9.16 -9.62
CA PRO A 40 -4.11 10.35 -9.88
C PRO A 40 -5.07 10.69 -8.72
N VAL A 41 -5.66 11.89 -8.82
CA VAL A 41 -6.67 12.37 -7.85
C VAL A 41 -7.84 11.37 -7.75
N ARG A 42 -8.28 11.12 -6.53
CA ARG A 42 -9.43 10.25 -6.22
C ARG A 42 -10.58 11.05 -5.60
N SER A 43 -11.76 10.44 -5.56
CA SER A 43 -12.96 11.05 -4.97
C SER A 43 -12.86 11.27 -3.46
N ALA A 44 -12.03 10.50 -2.77
CA ALA A 44 -11.79 10.62 -1.33
C ALA A 44 -10.30 10.55 -1.02
N THR A 45 -9.89 11.25 0.03
CA THR A 45 -8.51 11.23 0.53
C THR A 45 -8.26 9.95 1.31
N GLN A 46 -7.17 9.26 0.97
CA GLN A 46 -6.73 8.05 1.65
C GLN A 46 -5.26 8.19 2.05
N VAL A 47 -4.96 7.76 3.25
CA VAL A 47 -3.60 7.70 3.79
C VAL A 47 -3.28 6.24 4.11
N GLU A 48 -2.27 5.69 3.46
CA GLU A 48 -1.79 4.33 3.70
C GLU A 48 -0.53 4.38 4.56
N LEU A 49 -0.60 3.79 5.73
CA LEU A 49 0.53 3.69 6.66
C LEU A 49 0.75 2.21 7.01
N SER A 50 1.99 1.87 7.35
CA SER A 50 2.25 0.64 8.06
C SER A 50 1.63 0.70 9.45
N LEU A 51 1.37 -0.44 10.07
CA LEU A 51 0.83 -0.49 11.43
C LEU A 51 1.81 0.13 12.44
N THR A 52 3.11 0.00 12.21
CA THR A 52 4.15 0.64 13.03
C THR A 52 4.08 2.16 12.92
N ASP A 53 4.00 2.70 11.71
CA ASP A 53 3.91 4.14 11.50
C ASP A 53 2.63 4.73 12.09
N ALA A 54 1.47 4.09 11.84
CA ALA A 54 0.20 4.50 12.41
C ALA A 54 0.25 4.54 13.95
N ARG A 55 0.79 3.49 14.57
CA ARG A 55 0.97 3.42 16.03
C ARG A 55 1.90 4.52 16.53
N SER A 56 2.98 4.80 15.80
CA SER A 56 3.97 5.82 16.18
C SER A 56 3.36 7.22 16.30
N ILE A 57 2.44 7.55 15.39
CA ILE A 57 1.74 8.85 15.40
C ILE A 57 0.46 8.83 16.26
N GLY A 58 0.09 7.67 16.81
CA GLY A 58 -1.06 7.51 17.69
C GLY A 58 -2.40 7.36 16.98
N VAL A 59 -2.38 6.89 15.72
CA VAL A 59 -3.58 6.63 14.92
C VAL A 59 -3.84 5.13 14.85
N THR A 60 -5.09 4.73 14.98
CA THR A 60 -5.52 3.36 14.71
C THR A 60 -5.87 3.24 13.24
N ALA A 61 -5.06 2.49 12.49
CA ALA A 61 -5.28 2.22 11.08
C ALA A 61 -5.81 0.80 10.91
N PRO A 62 -7.08 0.60 10.55
CA PRO A 62 -7.58 -0.72 10.24
C PRO A 62 -6.96 -1.25 8.95
N VAL A 63 -6.76 -2.57 8.87
CA VAL A 63 -6.32 -3.23 7.64
C VAL A 63 -7.50 -3.31 6.68
N ARG A 64 -7.42 -2.62 5.56
CA ARG A 64 -8.48 -2.48 4.57
C ARG A 64 -7.94 -2.57 3.14
N GLU A 65 -8.78 -2.99 2.22
CA GLU A 65 -8.48 -2.78 0.80
C GLU A 65 -8.48 -1.29 0.46
N SER A 66 -7.60 -0.88 -0.46
CA SER A 66 -7.56 0.49 -0.94
C SER A 66 -8.92 0.93 -1.50
N GLY A 67 -9.43 2.04 -1.00
CA GLY A 67 -10.77 2.56 -1.29
C GLY A 67 -11.80 2.31 -0.19
N ASP A 68 -11.58 1.33 0.68
CA ASP A 68 -12.43 1.06 1.84
C ASP A 68 -11.95 1.85 3.06
N ILE A 69 -12.42 3.09 3.19
CA ILE A 69 -11.97 4.03 4.22
C ILE A 69 -13.02 4.34 5.30
N ALA A 70 -14.22 3.82 5.17
CA ALA A 70 -15.32 4.14 6.10
C ALA A 70 -14.96 3.74 7.55
N GLY A 71 -15.05 4.69 8.47
CA GLY A 71 -14.74 4.48 9.89
C GLY A 71 -13.27 4.16 10.17
N SER A 72 -12.36 4.51 9.27
CA SER A 72 -10.92 4.34 9.44
C SER A 72 -10.29 5.46 10.28
N GLY A 73 -8.97 5.48 10.40
CA GLY A 73 -8.25 6.42 11.24
C GLY A 73 -8.35 7.86 10.78
N ALA A 74 -8.31 8.78 11.72
CA ALA A 74 -8.31 10.23 11.49
C ALA A 74 -6.88 10.79 11.60
N CYS A 75 -6.58 11.84 10.84
CA CYS A 75 -5.32 12.58 10.95
C CYS A 75 -5.47 13.99 10.37
N LYS A 76 -4.44 14.80 10.52
CA LYS A 76 -4.31 16.06 9.80
C LYS A 76 -3.19 15.95 8.76
N LEU A 77 -3.43 16.46 7.56
CA LEU A 77 -2.42 16.57 6.53
C LEU A 77 -1.96 18.03 6.44
N VAL A 78 -0.66 18.25 6.39
CA VAL A 78 -0.05 19.57 6.24
C VAL A 78 0.87 19.56 5.03
N GLY A 79 0.63 20.46 4.12
CA GLY A 79 1.41 20.61 2.90
C GLY A 79 1.74 22.08 2.61
N PRO A 80 2.51 22.37 1.56
CA PRO A 80 2.92 23.73 1.23
C PRO A 80 1.75 24.65 0.88
N ALA A 81 0.62 24.11 0.43
CA ALA A 81 -0.58 24.88 0.06
C ALA A 81 -1.58 25.04 1.21
N GLY A 82 -1.34 24.46 2.37
CA GLY A 82 -2.23 24.51 3.52
C GLY A 82 -2.37 23.18 4.25
N GLU A 83 -3.42 23.10 5.06
CA GLU A 83 -3.71 21.91 5.86
C GLU A 83 -5.17 21.46 5.69
N VAL A 84 -5.39 20.17 5.90
CA VAL A 84 -6.73 19.57 5.91
C VAL A 84 -6.84 18.55 7.03
N GLU A 85 -7.93 18.59 7.76
CA GLU A 85 -8.28 17.59 8.76
C GLU A 85 -9.12 16.48 8.13
N LEU A 86 -8.74 15.24 8.37
CA LEU A 86 -9.45 14.05 7.94
C LEU A 86 -10.08 13.39 9.17
N THR A 87 -11.38 13.22 9.14
CA THR A 87 -12.11 12.47 10.18
C THR A 87 -12.01 10.96 9.98
N GLU A 88 -11.66 10.54 8.77
CA GLU A 88 -11.37 9.16 8.37
C GLU A 88 -10.43 9.18 7.16
N GLY A 89 -9.88 8.04 6.78
CA GLY A 89 -9.04 7.90 5.58
C GLY A 89 -7.71 7.21 5.84
N VAL A 90 -7.29 7.04 7.10
CA VAL A 90 -6.04 6.35 7.44
C VAL A 90 -6.28 4.85 7.57
N ILE A 91 -5.65 4.07 6.70
CA ILE A 91 -5.71 2.60 6.68
C ILE A 91 -4.30 2.01 6.62
N ALA A 92 -4.18 0.77 7.05
CA ALA A 92 -3.08 -0.10 6.62
C ALA A 92 -3.59 -0.88 5.41
N ALA A 93 -2.96 -0.67 4.26
CA ALA A 93 -3.40 -1.30 3.02
C ALA A 93 -3.24 -2.83 3.11
N LYS A 94 -4.30 -3.55 2.78
CA LYS A 94 -4.26 -5.00 2.71
C LYS A 94 -3.29 -5.42 1.62
N ARG A 95 -2.39 -6.35 1.92
CA ARG A 95 -1.45 -6.88 0.94
C ARG A 95 -2.18 -7.49 -0.25
N HIS A 96 -1.68 -7.25 -1.45
CA HIS A 96 -2.38 -7.69 -2.65
C HIS A 96 -1.41 -7.88 -3.83
N ILE A 97 -1.85 -8.65 -4.82
CA ILE A 97 -1.15 -8.80 -6.09
C ILE A 97 -1.97 -8.10 -7.17
N HIS A 98 -1.34 -7.20 -7.91
CA HIS A 98 -1.85 -6.72 -9.19
C HIS A 98 -1.45 -7.68 -10.29
N MET A 99 -2.36 -8.02 -11.18
CA MET A 99 -2.07 -8.83 -12.36
C MET A 99 -3.04 -8.51 -13.50
N THR A 100 -2.62 -8.85 -14.72
CA THR A 100 -3.49 -8.81 -15.90
C THR A 100 -4.41 -10.03 -15.94
N PRO A 101 -5.48 -10.02 -16.76
CA PRO A 101 -6.28 -11.22 -17.00
C PRO A 101 -5.47 -12.42 -17.50
N ALA A 102 -4.44 -12.17 -18.33
CA ALA A 102 -3.56 -13.23 -18.83
C ALA A 102 -2.73 -13.85 -17.70
N ASP A 103 -2.16 -13.01 -16.82
CA ASP A 103 -1.45 -13.51 -15.63
C ASP A 103 -2.39 -14.33 -14.72
N ALA A 104 -3.61 -13.85 -14.49
CA ALA A 104 -4.60 -14.53 -13.66
C ALA A 104 -4.95 -15.94 -14.21
N GLU A 105 -5.07 -16.06 -15.52
CA GLU A 105 -5.26 -17.34 -16.19
C GLU A 105 -4.04 -18.27 -16.02
N GLU A 106 -2.84 -17.73 -16.23
CA GLU A 106 -1.58 -18.48 -16.08
C GLU A 106 -1.40 -19.03 -14.66
N TYR A 107 -1.67 -18.21 -13.64
CA TYR A 107 -1.58 -18.61 -12.24
C TYR A 107 -2.79 -19.39 -11.73
N GLY A 108 -3.87 -19.49 -12.52
CA GLY A 108 -5.09 -20.19 -12.16
C GLY A 108 -5.83 -19.55 -10.99
N VAL A 109 -5.88 -18.21 -10.96
CA VAL A 109 -6.55 -17.39 -9.95
C VAL A 109 -7.51 -16.40 -10.59
N LYS A 110 -8.38 -15.79 -9.79
CA LYS A 110 -9.39 -14.81 -10.23
C LYS A 110 -9.29 -13.54 -9.40
N ASP A 111 -9.91 -12.48 -9.91
CA ASP A 111 -10.09 -11.25 -9.16
C ASP A 111 -10.78 -11.53 -7.82
N LYS A 112 -10.22 -10.95 -6.74
CA LYS A 112 -10.64 -11.13 -5.35
C LYS A 112 -10.35 -12.50 -4.72
N ASP A 113 -9.68 -13.41 -5.40
CA ASP A 113 -9.15 -14.60 -4.73
C ASP A 113 -8.16 -14.18 -3.64
N VAL A 114 -8.11 -14.99 -2.59
CA VAL A 114 -7.15 -14.83 -1.49
C VAL A 114 -6.17 -15.99 -1.56
N VAL A 115 -4.91 -15.65 -1.69
CA VAL A 115 -3.82 -16.62 -1.88
C VAL A 115 -2.74 -16.46 -0.81
N SER A 116 -1.84 -17.43 -0.74
CA SER A 116 -0.59 -17.31 0.01
C SER A 116 0.58 -17.09 -0.94
N VAL A 117 1.57 -16.31 -0.52
CA VAL A 117 2.78 -16.03 -1.30
C VAL A 117 4.00 -16.33 -0.47
N LYS A 118 4.81 -17.27 -0.94
CA LYS A 118 6.11 -17.58 -0.37
C LYS A 118 7.15 -16.58 -0.87
N VAL A 119 7.95 -16.07 0.04
CA VAL A 119 9.07 -15.19 -0.26
C VAL A 119 10.33 -15.81 0.36
N ASP A 120 11.28 -16.17 -0.48
CA ASP A 120 12.56 -16.72 -0.06
C ASP A 120 13.60 -15.62 0.05
N THR A 121 14.13 -15.43 1.25
CA THR A 121 15.16 -14.45 1.56
C THR A 121 16.26 -15.07 2.41
N ASP A 122 17.37 -14.36 2.57
CA ASP A 122 18.47 -14.85 3.41
C ASP A 122 18.10 -14.75 4.90
N GLY A 123 17.71 -15.88 5.47
CA GLY A 123 17.45 -16.05 6.90
C GLY A 123 16.11 -15.51 7.42
N ARG A 124 15.28 -14.91 6.56
CA ARG A 124 13.97 -14.35 6.94
C ARG A 124 12.82 -14.76 6.01
N SER A 125 12.99 -15.84 5.28
CA SER A 125 11.94 -16.36 4.40
C SER A 125 10.63 -16.59 5.15
N LEU A 126 9.53 -16.24 4.53
CA LEU A 126 8.20 -16.47 5.10
C LEU A 126 7.13 -16.62 4.01
N ILE A 127 5.96 -17.06 4.43
CA ILE A 127 4.78 -17.14 3.57
C ILE A 127 3.77 -16.10 4.07
N PHE A 128 3.44 -15.15 3.20
CA PHE A 128 2.36 -14.22 3.45
C PHE A 128 1.04 -14.88 3.12
N GLY A 129 0.17 -15.04 4.09
CA GLY A 129 -1.23 -15.38 3.87
C GLY A 129 -2.08 -14.16 3.56
N ASP A 130 -3.37 -14.36 3.32
CA ASP A 130 -4.37 -13.28 3.12
C ASP A 130 -4.01 -12.27 2.03
N VAL A 131 -3.33 -12.70 0.98
CA VAL A 131 -2.94 -11.87 -0.15
C VAL A 131 -4.09 -11.80 -1.16
N VAL A 132 -4.66 -10.62 -1.37
CA VAL A 132 -5.79 -10.44 -2.28
C VAL A 132 -5.29 -10.29 -3.72
N VAL A 133 -5.86 -11.07 -4.64
CA VAL A 133 -5.63 -10.93 -6.07
C VAL A 133 -6.50 -9.81 -6.63
N ARG A 134 -5.91 -8.91 -7.40
CA ARG A 134 -6.59 -7.82 -8.09
C ARG A 134 -6.25 -7.87 -9.57
N VAL A 135 -7.27 -8.07 -10.40
CA VAL A 135 -7.09 -8.26 -11.84
C VAL A 135 -7.62 -7.05 -12.62
N SER A 136 -6.79 -6.53 -13.52
CA SER A 136 -7.19 -5.47 -14.43
C SER A 136 -6.22 -5.40 -15.62
N ASP A 137 -6.71 -5.11 -16.81
CA ASP A 137 -5.89 -4.84 -18.01
C ASP A 137 -4.88 -3.69 -17.83
N LYS A 138 -5.10 -2.85 -16.81
CA LYS A 138 -4.27 -1.68 -16.51
C LYS A 138 -3.15 -1.97 -15.52
N TYR A 139 -3.09 -3.17 -15.00
CA TYR A 139 -2.08 -3.56 -14.01
C TYR A 139 -0.83 -4.15 -14.68
N ALA A 140 0.25 -4.12 -13.95
CA ALA A 140 1.43 -4.95 -14.19
C ALA A 140 1.54 -5.95 -13.04
N LEU A 141 2.07 -7.13 -13.33
CA LEU A 141 2.25 -8.18 -12.33
C LEU A 141 3.20 -7.72 -11.22
N ALA A 142 2.66 -7.50 -10.04
CA ALA A 142 3.43 -7.11 -8.86
C ALA A 142 2.66 -7.36 -7.58
N MET A 143 3.35 -7.85 -6.54
CA MET A 143 2.82 -7.90 -5.19
C MET A 143 3.12 -6.60 -4.45
N HIS A 144 2.14 -6.11 -3.72
CA HIS A 144 2.22 -4.90 -2.91
C HIS A 144 2.10 -5.27 -1.43
N ILE A 145 3.13 -4.92 -0.69
CA ILE A 145 3.24 -5.07 0.77
C ILE A 145 3.74 -3.75 1.37
N ASP A 146 3.50 -3.57 2.65
CA ASP A 146 4.00 -2.40 3.36
C ASP A 146 5.44 -2.59 3.89
N THR A 147 5.96 -1.57 4.55
CA THR A 147 7.32 -1.58 5.12
C THR A 147 7.49 -2.60 6.23
N ASP A 148 6.47 -2.78 7.09
CA ASP A 148 6.54 -3.75 8.19
C ASP A 148 6.62 -5.17 7.64
N GLU A 149 5.80 -5.48 6.64
CA GLU A 149 5.78 -6.77 5.95
C GLU A 149 7.09 -7.04 5.20
N SER A 150 7.59 -6.05 4.48
CA SER A 150 8.88 -6.12 3.78
C SER A 150 10.03 -6.36 4.75
N ASN A 151 10.06 -5.65 5.87
CA ASN A 151 11.08 -5.83 6.90
C ASN A 151 10.96 -7.20 7.60
N ALA A 152 9.73 -7.67 7.85
CA ALA A 152 9.51 -8.99 8.44
C ALA A 152 10.13 -10.10 7.59
N ALA A 153 9.96 -10.04 6.28
CA ALA A 153 10.52 -10.99 5.33
C ALA A 153 11.98 -10.73 4.95
N GLY A 154 12.54 -9.57 5.32
CA GLY A 154 13.87 -9.17 4.88
C GLY A 154 13.96 -8.97 3.37
N CYS A 155 12.89 -8.45 2.75
CA CYS A 155 12.85 -8.26 1.31
C CYS A 155 13.87 -7.23 0.84
N GLY A 156 14.63 -7.59 -0.20
CA GLY A 156 15.48 -6.68 -0.95
C GLY A 156 14.74 -5.99 -2.11
N ARG A 157 15.49 -5.20 -2.87
CA ARG A 157 14.97 -4.66 -4.14
C ARG A 157 14.75 -5.81 -5.13
N ALA A 158 13.66 -5.75 -5.89
CA ALA A 158 13.29 -6.77 -6.87
C ALA A 158 13.13 -8.18 -6.28
N GLN A 159 12.61 -8.27 -5.04
CA GLN A 159 12.29 -9.55 -4.42
C GLN A 159 11.21 -10.28 -5.21
N MET A 160 11.42 -11.57 -5.46
CA MET A 160 10.44 -12.44 -6.10
C MET A 160 9.63 -13.19 -5.04
N GLY A 161 8.36 -13.44 -5.36
CA GLY A 161 7.47 -14.28 -4.56
C GLY A 161 6.79 -15.35 -5.42
N GLU A 162 6.39 -16.44 -4.81
CA GLU A 162 5.71 -17.56 -5.45
C GLU A 162 4.34 -17.75 -4.81
N ILE A 163 3.27 -17.82 -5.63
CA ILE A 163 1.94 -18.18 -5.15
C ILE A 163 1.96 -19.67 -4.75
N VAL A 164 1.65 -19.95 -3.50
CA VAL A 164 1.54 -21.31 -2.97
C VAL A 164 0.07 -21.64 -2.69
N LYS A 165 -0.36 -22.80 -3.14
CA LYS A 165 -1.74 -23.30 -2.98
C LYS A 165 -1.87 -24.17 -1.75
#